data_0ef8d141d66f8554a8cb02fb0cefcf13
#
_entry.id   0ef8d141d66f8554a8cb02fb0cefcf13
#
_cell.length_a   1.000
_cell.length_b   1.000
_cell.length_c   1.000
_cell.angle_alpha   90.00
_cell.angle_beta   90.00
_cell.angle_gamma   90.00
#
_symmetry.space_group_name_H-M   'P 1'
#
loop_
_entity.id
_entity.type
_entity.pdbx_description
1 polymer ?
#
loop_
_entity_poly.entity_id
_entity_poly.type
_entity_poly.pdbx_seq_one_letter_code
_entity_poly.pdbx_strand_id
1 'polypeptide(L)'
;MTTVESANKILDTMLGHLGFTATIEVQETHDGPCLQIHSGESEAIIGKDGDRLDDLQYLVNRIVRRHSPKAERIKVDCEHFRSIQEDHLNEEVRGIAERVKSTGKPFQMRPLNAYYRRMVYNVLAEDLQIVSHSPEGDDRLKRITISAKSAPATRP
;
A
#
# COMPACT_ATOMS: atom_id res chain seq x y z
N MET A 1 -16.19 -18.20 -17.67
CA MET A 1 -15.19 -17.92 -16.61
C MET A 1 -15.16 -16.42 -16.34
N THR A 2 -15.37 -16.04 -15.10
CA THR A 2 -15.31 -14.62 -14.71
C THR A 2 -13.87 -14.10 -14.73
N THR A 3 -13.72 -12.79 -14.71
CA THR A 3 -12.40 -12.15 -14.63
C THR A 3 -11.64 -12.60 -13.38
N VAL A 4 -12.33 -12.70 -12.25
CA VAL A 4 -11.75 -13.13 -10.97
C VAL A 4 -11.31 -14.59 -11.04
N GLU A 5 -12.12 -15.46 -11.63
CA GLU A 5 -11.75 -16.87 -11.83
C GLU A 5 -10.53 -17.02 -12.72
N SER A 6 -10.46 -16.23 -13.79
CA SER A 6 -9.30 -16.21 -14.68
C SER A 6 -8.05 -15.74 -13.94
N ALA A 7 -8.16 -14.67 -13.16
CA ALA A 7 -7.07 -14.14 -12.37
C ALA A 7 -6.59 -15.15 -11.31
N ASN A 8 -7.52 -15.82 -10.66
CA ASN A 8 -7.20 -16.86 -9.67
C ASN A 8 -6.39 -17.99 -10.31
N LYS A 9 -6.84 -18.46 -11.48
CA LYS A 9 -6.14 -19.53 -12.21
C LYS A 9 -4.75 -19.10 -12.65
N ILE A 10 -4.61 -17.86 -13.12
CA ILE A 10 -3.31 -17.29 -13.52
C ILE A 10 -2.36 -17.25 -12.33
N LEU A 11 -2.83 -16.72 -11.21
CA LEU A 11 -2.01 -16.59 -10.00
C LEU A 11 -1.60 -17.97 -9.48
N ASP A 12 -2.53 -18.92 -9.42
CA ASP A 12 -2.26 -20.28 -8.96
C ASP A 12 -1.19 -20.95 -9.83
N THR A 13 -1.31 -20.80 -11.14
CA THR A 13 -0.33 -21.32 -12.10
C THR A 13 1.05 -20.69 -11.91
N MET A 14 1.09 -19.37 -11.72
CA MET A 14 2.35 -18.65 -11.48
C MET A 14 3.03 -19.14 -10.20
N LEU A 15 2.29 -19.24 -9.11
CA LEU A 15 2.83 -19.71 -7.83
C LEU A 15 3.35 -21.14 -7.93
N GLY A 16 2.63 -22.01 -8.64
CA GLY A 16 3.06 -23.37 -8.88
C GLY A 16 4.36 -23.44 -9.68
N HIS A 17 4.49 -22.66 -10.74
CA HIS A 17 5.73 -22.59 -11.53
C HIS A 17 6.89 -22.02 -10.75
N LEU A 18 6.64 -21.11 -9.83
CA LEU A 18 7.66 -20.55 -8.94
C LEU A 18 8.06 -21.50 -7.81
N GLY A 19 7.37 -22.63 -7.67
CA GLY A 19 7.68 -23.65 -6.69
C GLY A 19 7.07 -23.41 -5.32
N PHE A 20 6.10 -22.52 -5.20
CA PHE A 20 5.42 -22.26 -3.93
C PHE A 20 4.24 -23.21 -3.70
N THR A 21 4.10 -23.67 -2.48
CA THR A 21 2.90 -24.37 -2.03
C THR A 21 1.97 -23.35 -1.39
N ALA A 22 0.85 -23.07 -2.04
CA ALA A 22 -0.05 -22.02 -1.61
C ALA A 22 -1.50 -22.35 -1.97
N THR A 23 -2.43 -21.78 -1.23
CA THR A 23 -3.85 -21.73 -1.56
C THR A 23 -4.27 -20.29 -1.77
N ILE A 24 -5.32 -20.07 -2.56
CA ILE A 24 -5.81 -18.73 -2.87
C ILE A 24 -7.28 -18.65 -2.45
N GLU A 25 -7.59 -17.66 -1.63
CA GLU A 25 -8.96 -17.34 -1.22
C GLU A 25 -9.42 -16.10 -1.97
N VAL A 26 -10.56 -16.19 -2.63
CA VAL A 26 -11.16 -15.05 -3.32
C VAL A 26 -11.99 -14.26 -2.30
N GLN A 27 -11.67 -12.97 -2.17
CA GLN A 27 -12.36 -12.07 -1.26
C GLN A 27 -12.93 -10.88 -2.03
N GLU A 28 -14.13 -10.45 -1.65
CA GLU A 28 -14.69 -9.18 -2.11
C GLU A 28 -14.41 -8.12 -1.06
N THR A 29 -13.79 -7.03 -1.48
CA THR A 29 -13.49 -5.90 -0.61
C THR A 29 -14.19 -4.64 -1.14
N HIS A 30 -14.27 -3.60 -0.32
CA HIS A 30 -14.82 -2.32 -0.77
C HIS A 30 -14.04 -1.70 -1.94
N ASP A 31 -12.80 -2.11 -2.13
CA ASP A 31 -11.93 -1.67 -3.24
C ASP A 31 -11.95 -2.63 -4.43
N GLY A 32 -12.85 -3.61 -4.43
CA GLY A 32 -12.97 -4.63 -5.47
C GLY A 32 -12.46 -6.00 -5.04
N PRO A 33 -12.31 -6.92 -5.99
CA PRO A 33 -11.89 -8.30 -5.69
C PRO A 33 -10.43 -8.36 -5.25
N CYS A 34 -10.17 -9.25 -4.31
CA CYS A 34 -8.84 -9.53 -3.79
C CYS A 34 -8.57 -11.04 -3.81
N LEU A 35 -7.42 -11.42 -4.30
CA LEU A 35 -6.93 -12.78 -4.22
C LEU A 35 -5.96 -12.87 -3.04
N GLN A 36 -6.39 -13.55 -2.00
CA GLN A 36 -5.60 -13.69 -0.77
C GLN A 36 -4.82 -15.01 -0.83
N ILE A 37 -3.49 -14.92 -0.86
CA ILE A 37 -2.61 -16.07 -0.87
C ILE A 37 -2.36 -16.53 0.57
N HIS A 38 -2.55 -17.81 0.82
CA HIS A 38 -2.22 -18.46 2.10
C HIS A 38 -1.10 -19.46 1.87
N SER A 39 0.01 -19.27 2.56
CA SER A 39 1.19 -20.13 2.39
C SER A 39 2.11 -20.06 3.61
N GLY A 40 2.74 -21.19 3.93
CA GLY A 40 3.82 -21.20 4.91
C GLY A 40 5.09 -20.51 4.41
N GLU A 41 5.15 -20.20 3.11
CA GLU A 41 6.27 -19.50 2.46
C GLU A 41 5.96 -18.03 2.20
N SER A 42 5.09 -17.45 3.00
CA SER A 42 4.59 -16.07 2.81
C SER A 42 5.71 -15.03 2.71
N GLU A 43 6.77 -15.15 3.50
CA GLU A 43 7.88 -14.20 3.44
C GLU A 43 8.54 -14.16 2.05
N ALA A 44 8.72 -15.32 1.43
CA ALA A 44 9.30 -15.41 0.08
C ALA A 44 8.34 -14.90 -0.99
N ILE A 45 7.05 -15.11 -0.82
CA ILE A 45 6.02 -14.63 -1.76
C ILE A 45 5.88 -13.11 -1.67
N ILE A 46 5.89 -12.56 -0.47
CA ILE A 46 5.76 -11.13 -0.22
C ILE A 46 7.02 -10.38 -0.68
N GLY A 47 8.20 -10.91 -0.34
CA GLY A 47 9.47 -10.28 -0.62
C GLY A 47 9.74 -9.07 0.28
N LYS A 48 10.81 -8.35 -0.02
CA LYS A 48 11.19 -7.17 0.76
C LYS A 48 10.15 -6.07 0.58
N ASP A 49 9.55 -5.64 1.68
CA ASP A 49 8.55 -4.56 1.68
C ASP A 49 7.37 -4.77 0.73
N GLY A 50 7.09 -6.04 0.38
CA GLY A 50 6.00 -6.37 -0.53
C GLY A 50 6.36 -6.31 -2.00
N ASP A 51 7.63 -6.18 -2.36
CA ASP A 51 8.06 -6.02 -3.76
C ASP A 51 7.60 -7.17 -4.65
N ARG A 52 7.79 -8.41 -4.23
CA ARG A 52 7.36 -9.57 -5.02
C ARG A 52 5.86 -9.65 -5.14
N LEU A 53 5.17 -9.32 -4.06
CA LEU A 53 3.72 -9.29 -4.04
C LEU A 53 3.17 -8.26 -5.03
N ASP A 54 3.80 -7.08 -5.10
CA ASP A 54 3.45 -6.05 -6.07
C ASP A 54 3.70 -6.53 -7.51
N ASP A 55 4.80 -7.23 -7.74
CA ASP A 55 5.11 -7.81 -9.06
C ASP A 55 4.08 -8.87 -9.47
N LEU A 56 3.70 -9.74 -8.55
CA LEU A 56 2.65 -10.73 -8.81
C LEU A 56 1.33 -10.06 -9.17
N GLN A 57 0.93 -9.04 -8.42
CA GLN A 57 -0.28 -8.28 -8.70
C GLN A 57 -0.22 -7.61 -10.07
N TYR A 58 0.89 -6.99 -10.39
CA TYR A 58 1.09 -6.36 -11.70
C TYR A 58 0.95 -7.37 -12.83
N LEU A 59 1.62 -8.51 -12.71
CA LEU A 59 1.60 -9.53 -13.76
C LEU A 59 0.23 -10.16 -13.95
N VAL A 60 -0.45 -10.48 -12.86
CA VAL A 60 -1.82 -11.02 -12.93
C VAL A 60 -2.75 -10.05 -13.67
N ASN A 61 -2.73 -8.79 -13.27
CA ASN A 61 -3.57 -7.77 -13.92
C ASN A 61 -3.18 -7.55 -15.37
N ARG A 62 -1.90 -7.57 -15.67
CA ARG A 62 -1.39 -7.42 -17.03
C ARG A 62 -1.92 -8.52 -17.96
N ILE A 63 -1.86 -9.77 -17.49
CA ILE A 63 -2.32 -10.92 -18.25
C ILE A 63 -3.84 -10.87 -18.42
N VAL A 64 -4.57 -10.57 -17.35
CA VAL A 64 -6.04 -10.47 -17.39
C VAL A 64 -6.47 -9.40 -18.39
N ARG A 65 -5.87 -8.23 -18.36
CA ARG A 65 -6.22 -7.11 -19.24
C ARG A 65 -5.86 -7.35 -20.69
N ARG A 66 -4.92 -8.22 -20.97
CA ARG A 66 -4.63 -8.62 -22.35
C ARG A 66 -5.80 -9.32 -23.00
N HIS A 67 -6.55 -10.09 -22.22
CA HIS A 67 -7.74 -10.82 -22.70
C HIS A 67 -9.05 -10.06 -22.47
N SER A 68 -9.07 -9.19 -21.46
CA SER A 68 -10.24 -8.42 -21.05
C SER A 68 -9.81 -6.98 -20.73
N PRO A 69 -9.64 -6.11 -21.75
CA PRO A 69 -9.06 -4.79 -21.56
C PRO A 69 -9.78 -3.88 -20.55
N LYS A 70 -11.07 -4.12 -20.34
CA LYS A 70 -11.90 -3.34 -19.40
C LYS A 70 -12.04 -4.01 -18.04
N ALA A 71 -11.28 -5.07 -17.79
CA ALA A 71 -11.36 -5.78 -16.53
C ALA A 71 -11.01 -4.85 -15.36
N GLU A 72 -11.79 -4.99 -14.30
CA GLU A 72 -11.56 -4.35 -13.04
C GLU A 72 -10.20 -4.79 -12.46
N ARG A 73 -9.55 -3.88 -11.74
CA ARG A 73 -8.28 -4.20 -11.10
C ARG A 73 -8.48 -5.21 -9.99
N ILE A 74 -7.65 -6.25 -9.99
CA ILE A 74 -7.67 -7.30 -8.99
C ILE A 74 -6.49 -7.12 -8.05
N LYS A 75 -6.78 -7.02 -6.76
CA LYS A 75 -5.77 -6.95 -5.72
C LYS A 75 -5.22 -8.35 -5.45
N VAL A 76 -3.92 -8.46 -5.28
CA VAL A 76 -3.25 -9.68 -4.84
C VAL A 76 -2.58 -9.40 -3.50
N ASP A 77 -2.91 -10.19 -2.50
CA ASP A 77 -2.37 -10.07 -1.16
C ASP A 77 -1.88 -11.44 -0.67
N CYS A 78 -1.11 -11.46 0.39
CA CYS A 78 -0.61 -12.68 1.00
C CYS A 78 -0.64 -12.53 2.52
N GLU A 79 -1.36 -13.43 3.18
CA GLU A 79 -1.50 -13.46 4.63
C GLU A 79 -1.85 -12.09 5.22
N HIS A 80 -2.73 -11.35 4.54
CA HIS A 80 -3.19 -10.01 4.93
C HIS A 80 -2.05 -8.99 5.10
N PHE A 81 -0.95 -9.19 4.38
CA PHE A 81 0.22 -8.33 4.47
C PHE A 81 -0.12 -6.86 4.22
N ARG A 82 -0.92 -6.57 3.20
CA ARG A 82 -1.26 -5.18 2.85
C ARG A 82 -2.05 -4.49 3.95
N SER A 83 -3.03 -5.16 4.51
CA SER A 83 -3.84 -4.61 5.61
C SER A 83 -2.98 -4.33 6.84
N ILE A 84 -2.10 -5.24 7.18
CA ILE A 84 -1.19 -5.11 8.32
C ILE A 84 -0.23 -3.93 8.10
N GLN A 85 0.33 -3.79 6.89
CA GLN A 85 1.20 -2.67 6.55
C GLN A 85 0.47 -1.33 6.61
N GLU A 86 -0.76 -1.31 6.13
CA GLU A 86 -1.59 -0.10 6.17
C GLU A 86 -1.88 0.32 7.62
N ASP A 87 -2.22 -0.64 8.47
CA ASP A 87 -2.47 -0.37 9.89
C ASP A 87 -1.21 0.13 10.59
N HIS A 88 -0.06 -0.49 10.33
CA HIS A 88 1.23 -0.06 10.88
C HIS A 88 1.57 1.36 10.43
N LEU A 89 1.36 1.66 9.15
CA LEU A 89 1.62 3.00 8.61
C LEU A 89 0.72 4.04 9.28
N ASN A 90 -0.56 3.74 9.44
CA ASN A 90 -1.50 4.65 10.09
C ASN A 90 -1.10 4.94 11.53
N GLU A 91 -0.69 3.92 12.28
CA GLU A 91 -0.21 4.07 13.64
C GLU A 91 1.09 4.87 13.70
N GLU A 92 2.02 4.57 12.80
CA GLU A 92 3.29 5.31 12.67
C GLU A 92 3.03 6.81 12.45
N VAL A 93 2.14 7.13 11.52
CA VAL A 93 1.81 8.52 11.17
C VAL A 93 1.18 9.24 12.36
N ARG A 94 0.26 8.60 13.07
CA ARG A 94 -0.35 9.19 14.26
C ARG A 94 0.70 9.47 15.35
N GLY A 95 1.62 8.53 15.55
CA GLY A 95 2.73 8.72 16.50
C GLY A 95 3.65 9.86 16.10
N ILE A 96 3.98 10.00 14.83
CA ILE A 96 4.79 11.09 14.29
C ILE A 96 4.06 12.43 14.51
N ALA A 97 2.77 12.49 14.21
CA ALA A 97 1.96 13.70 14.37
C ALA A 97 1.97 14.18 15.83
N GLU A 98 1.79 13.27 16.78
CA GLU A 98 1.85 13.61 18.21
C GLU A 98 3.23 14.13 18.61
N ARG A 99 4.28 13.49 18.12
CA ARG A 99 5.67 13.93 18.40
C ARG A 99 5.94 15.31 17.82
N VAL A 100 5.53 15.56 16.59
CA VAL A 100 5.69 16.86 15.92
C VAL A 100 4.95 17.96 16.68
N LYS A 101 3.74 17.67 17.12
CA LYS A 101 2.96 18.64 17.92
C LYS A 101 3.62 18.94 19.26
N SER A 102 4.19 17.95 19.91
CA SER A 102 4.82 18.14 21.24
C SER A 102 6.21 18.78 21.16
N THR A 103 7.00 18.49 20.13
CA THR A 103 8.36 19.02 19.99
C THR A 103 8.46 20.28 19.13
N GLY A 104 7.49 20.52 18.27
CA GLY A 104 7.52 21.59 17.27
C GLY A 104 8.53 21.38 16.15
N LYS A 105 9.20 20.23 16.11
CA LYS A 105 10.20 19.92 15.09
C LYS A 105 9.60 19.13 13.95
N PRO A 106 9.85 19.53 12.68
CA PRO A 106 9.42 18.76 11.53
C PRO A 106 10.04 17.36 11.52
N PHE A 107 9.30 16.42 10.98
CA PHE A 107 9.76 15.05 10.79
C PHE A 107 9.65 14.65 9.32
N GLN A 108 10.72 14.12 8.76
CA GLN A 108 10.73 13.61 7.41
C GLN A 108 10.56 12.08 7.42
N MET A 109 9.52 11.60 6.77
CA MET A 109 9.26 10.17 6.69
C MET A 109 10.21 9.46 5.72
N ARG A 110 10.24 8.13 5.82
CA ARG A 110 10.91 7.29 4.82
C ARG A 110 10.26 7.48 3.45
N PRO A 111 10.96 7.14 2.35
CA PRO A 111 10.37 7.24 1.02
C PRO A 111 9.14 6.34 0.87
N LEU A 112 8.06 6.89 0.33
CA LEU A 112 6.80 6.18 0.10
C LEU A 112 6.33 6.39 -1.33
N ASN A 113 5.66 5.38 -1.88
CA ASN A 113 5.00 5.51 -3.19
C ASN A 113 3.72 6.35 -3.07
N ALA A 114 3.12 6.67 -4.22
CA ALA A 114 1.94 7.54 -4.27
C ALA A 114 0.75 6.99 -3.48
N TYR A 115 0.55 5.68 -3.49
CA TYR A 115 -0.56 5.04 -2.77
C TYR A 115 -0.43 5.26 -1.26
N TYR A 116 0.75 4.96 -0.70
CA TYR A 116 0.99 5.13 0.73
C TYR A 116 1.05 6.60 1.13
N ARG A 117 1.55 7.49 0.27
CA ARG A 117 1.50 8.93 0.55
C ARG A 117 0.06 9.43 0.67
N ARG A 118 -0.84 8.94 -0.19
CA ARG A 118 -2.26 9.29 -0.10
C ARG A 118 -2.87 8.86 1.23
N MET A 119 -2.51 7.67 1.69
CA MET A 119 -2.94 7.19 3.01
C MET A 119 -2.47 8.10 4.13
N VAL A 120 -1.20 8.51 4.10
CA VAL A 120 -0.64 9.43 5.07
C VAL A 120 -1.41 10.75 5.08
N TYR A 121 -1.64 11.33 3.91
CA TYR A 121 -2.41 12.57 3.81
C TYR A 121 -3.83 12.43 4.35
N ASN A 122 -4.48 11.31 4.10
CA ASN A 122 -5.82 11.05 4.62
C ASN A 122 -5.85 10.99 6.15
N VAL A 123 -4.87 10.34 6.76
CA VAL A 123 -4.75 10.28 8.22
C VAL A 123 -4.49 11.68 8.80
N LEU A 124 -3.60 12.44 8.18
CA LEU A 124 -3.21 13.77 8.67
C LEU A 124 -4.26 14.84 8.40
N ALA A 125 -5.13 14.64 7.41
CA ALA A 125 -6.18 15.60 7.05
C ALA A 125 -7.16 15.87 8.19
N GLU A 126 -7.31 14.91 9.10
CA GLU A 126 -8.19 15.04 10.29
C GLU A 126 -7.55 15.89 11.38
N ASP A 127 -6.25 16.14 11.32
CA ASP A 127 -5.52 16.88 12.35
C ASP A 127 -5.24 18.30 11.88
N LEU A 128 -5.99 19.25 12.42
CA LEU A 128 -5.90 20.67 12.04
C LEU A 128 -4.60 21.34 12.49
N GLN A 129 -3.82 20.69 13.35
CA GLN A 129 -2.57 21.24 13.87
C GLN A 129 -1.34 20.79 13.08
N ILE A 130 -1.56 19.96 12.07
CA ILE A 130 -0.48 19.35 11.27
C ILE A 130 -0.56 19.81 9.83
N VAL A 131 0.60 20.07 9.26
CA VAL A 131 0.80 20.32 7.83
C VAL A 131 1.72 19.24 7.28
N SER A 132 1.40 18.72 6.11
CA SER A 132 2.22 17.73 5.44
C SER A 132 2.56 18.21 4.03
N HIS A 133 3.76 17.85 3.58
CA HIS A 133 4.26 18.28 2.28
C HIS A 133 5.17 17.19 1.70
N SER A 134 5.07 16.99 0.40
CA SER A 134 6.03 16.16 -0.34
C SER A 134 6.64 16.97 -1.48
N PRO A 135 7.90 16.67 -1.88
CA PRO A 135 8.54 17.38 -2.98
C PRO A 135 7.75 17.22 -4.28
N GLU A 136 7.78 18.24 -5.13
CA GLU A 136 7.28 18.15 -6.49
C GLU A 136 8.21 17.30 -7.34
N GLY A 137 7.68 16.77 -8.46
CA GLY A 137 8.44 15.99 -9.40
C GLY A 137 7.80 14.62 -9.67
N ASP A 138 8.41 13.89 -10.59
CA ASP A 138 7.89 12.60 -11.08
C ASP A 138 8.50 11.40 -10.39
N ASP A 139 9.26 11.59 -9.33
CA ASP A 139 9.87 10.49 -8.59
C ASP A 139 8.81 9.54 -8.05
N ARG A 140 9.04 8.25 -8.26
CA ARG A 140 8.15 7.20 -7.77
C ARG A 140 8.05 7.19 -6.26
N LEU A 141 9.17 7.39 -5.59
CA LEU A 141 9.26 7.43 -4.14
C LEU A 141 9.58 8.85 -3.67
N LYS A 142 8.82 9.33 -2.70
CA LYS A 142 9.02 10.65 -2.11
C LYS A 142 8.89 10.58 -0.60
N ARG A 143 9.59 11.48 0.08
CA ARG A 143 9.51 11.62 1.53
C ARG A 143 8.53 12.73 1.88
N ILE A 144 7.55 12.39 2.73
CA ILE A 144 6.64 13.39 3.27
C ILE A 144 7.30 14.04 4.48
N THR A 145 7.26 15.36 4.52
CA THR A 145 7.65 16.13 5.71
C THR A 145 6.38 16.51 6.48
N ILE A 146 6.34 16.15 7.75
CA ILE A 146 5.23 16.44 8.65
C ILE A 146 5.67 17.53 9.60
N SER A 147 4.90 18.63 9.64
CA SER A 147 5.22 19.81 10.46
C SER A 147 4.02 20.22 11.30
N ALA A 148 4.27 20.82 12.43
CA ALA A 148 3.23 21.49 13.16
C ALA A 148 2.80 22.72 12.38
N LYS A 149 1.48 22.94 12.27
CA LYS A 149 0.96 24.17 11.72
C LYS A 149 1.46 25.31 12.58
N SER A 150 2.31 26.17 12.01
CA SER A 150 2.81 27.29 12.77
C SER A 150 1.63 28.16 13.20
N ALA A 151 1.54 28.42 14.50
CA ALA A 151 0.68 29.47 14.99
C ALA A 151 1.00 30.73 14.19
N PRO A 152 -0.02 31.53 13.79
CA PRO A 152 0.27 32.81 13.14
C PRO A 152 1.33 33.50 13.98
N ALA A 153 2.45 33.82 13.32
CA ALA A 153 3.60 34.35 14.01
C ALA A 153 3.17 35.54 14.85
N THR A 154 2.99 35.30 16.14
CA THR A 154 2.98 36.38 17.09
C THR A 154 4.40 36.90 17.10
N ARG A 155 4.69 37.84 16.25
CA ARG A 155 5.90 38.58 16.34
C ARG A 155 5.83 39.42 17.61
N PRO A 156 6.91 39.47 18.40
CA PRO A 156 6.99 40.39 19.50
C PRO A 156 6.84 41.82 18.99
#